data_397bd9b748b6067c6e3c1b72d7f7dd76
#
_entry.id   397bd9b748b6067c6e3c1b72d7f7dd76
#
_cell.length_a   1.000
_cell.length_b   1.000
_cell.length_c   1.000
_cell.angle_alpha   90.00
_cell.angle_beta   90.00
_cell.angle_gamma   90.00
#
_symmetry.space_group_name_H-M   'P 1'
#
loop_
_entity.id
_entity.type
_entity.pdbx_description
1 polymer ?
#
loop_
_entity_poly.entity_id
_entity_poly.type
_entity_poly.pdbx_seq_one_letter_code
_entity_poly.pdbx_strand_id
1 'polypeptide(L)'
;MDNRNGGHPYYPYKYLIENGKLDRMRVLRESLLAVNRNMNKNLCGWFAGMFTALTPSIEEQLALQPEILAVLSAPHSRPVNIMLGLLKGLCNHPQFRIEEFLSQTSVLFASDVKAIHQNTLAVLNKLAKERKEFRDAICCVAAQGLMSREESTQSKIVKLILAYGETESATLREALSVYTETMLANTKKELKAYLENNESADTSAHNKATPAHFGQPDNNSASFMYEPILPIIREDNRIQEIASPEDLLFLASQVLDGNEIYHFDLLLGALVQWDHQQDTKQISQWTPILQLAYKLLISGGSSRNGLLDQLMATFLLDYAKLLVKRFPKEAKELSDLHQKMVQKDELQKGKWNYRNLQKLTIRQKPLVPE
;
A
#
# COMPACT_ATOMS: atom_id res chain seq x y z
N MET A 1 17.03 -4.71 -37.87
CA MET A 1 16.50 -4.24 -36.56
C MET A 1 16.35 -5.47 -35.67
N ASP A 2 17.17 -5.56 -34.67
CA ASP A 2 17.35 -6.76 -33.85
C ASP A 2 16.18 -6.93 -32.88
N ASN A 3 15.32 -7.91 -33.13
CA ASN A 3 14.05 -8.16 -32.47
C ASN A 3 14.21 -8.79 -31.05
N ARG A 4 15.42 -8.74 -30.48
CA ARG A 4 15.76 -9.38 -29.19
C ARG A 4 15.30 -8.65 -27.94
N ASN A 5 14.85 -7.39 -28.04
CA ASN A 5 14.45 -6.56 -26.89
C ASN A 5 12.93 -6.27 -26.78
N GLY A 6 12.10 -6.80 -27.67
CA GLY A 6 10.66 -6.50 -27.74
C GLY A 6 9.79 -7.01 -26.59
N GLY A 7 10.35 -7.77 -25.63
CA GLY A 7 9.60 -8.37 -24.52
C GLY A 7 9.73 -7.65 -23.16
N HIS A 8 10.58 -6.63 -23.04
CA HIS A 8 10.76 -5.95 -21.74
C HIS A 8 9.71 -4.85 -21.54
N PRO A 9 8.93 -4.85 -20.44
CA PRO A 9 7.78 -3.98 -20.26
C PRO A 9 8.08 -2.47 -20.27
N TYR A 10 9.34 -2.09 -20.06
CA TYR A 10 9.78 -0.68 -20.04
C TYR A 10 10.42 -0.22 -21.36
N TYR A 11 10.58 -1.11 -22.32
CA TYR A 11 11.21 -0.81 -23.61
C TYR A 11 10.52 0.35 -24.39
N PRO A 12 9.18 0.43 -24.44
CA PRO A 12 8.52 1.53 -25.13
C PRO A 12 8.88 2.92 -24.56
N TYR A 13 8.97 3.03 -23.22
CA TYR A 13 9.33 4.28 -22.55
C TYR A 13 10.79 4.66 -22.85
N LYS A 14 11.70 3.71 -22.76
CA LYS A 14 13.11 3.93 -23.10
C LYS A 14 13.25 4.40 -24.54
N TYR A 15 12.60 3.73 -25.50
CA TYR A 15 12.60 4.12 -26.91
C TYR A 15 12.04 5.54 -27.13
N LEU A 16 10.92 5.88 -26.49
CA LEU A 16 10.33 7.21 -26.63
C LEU A 16 11.20 8.32 -26.02
N ILE A 17 11.89 8.03 -24.93
CA ILE A 17 12.86 8.96 -24.31
C ILE A 17 14.06 9.16 -25.25
N GLU A 18 14.66 8.10 -25.74
CA GLU A 18 15.82 8.15 -26.65
C GLU A 18 15.52 8.88 -27.95
N ASN A 19 14.28 8.86 -28.42
CA ASN A 19 13.81 9.59 -29.60
C ASN A 19 13.25 10.99 -29.30
N GLY A 20 13.44 11.51 -28.07
CA GLY A 20 13.02 12.87 -27.68
C GLY A 20 11.49 13.10 -27.66
N LYS A 21 10.69 12.00 -27.63
CA LYS A 21 9.22 12.06 -27.57
C LYS A 21 8.68 12.19 -26.13
N LEU A 22 9.47 11.80 -25.15
CA LEU A 22 9.16 11.93 -23.73
C LEU A 22 10.35 12.59 -23.02
N ASP A 23 10.04 13.52 -22.11
CA ASP A 23 11.05 14.11 -21.24
C ASP A 23 11.48 13.07 -20.18
N ARG A 24 12.78 12.82 -20.15
CA ARG A 24 13.39 11.77 -19.30
C ARG A 24 13.21 12.08 -17.81
N MET A 25 13.50 13.33 -17.39
CA MET A 25 13.41 13.71 -15.99
C MET A 25 11.96 13.68 -15.50
N ARG A 26 11.02 14.05 -16.34
CA ARG A 26 9.59 13.95 -16.05
C ARG A 26 9.17 12.50 -15.88
N VAL A 27 9.57 11.59 -16.78
CA VAL A 27 9.23 10.15 -16.65
C VAL A 27 9.83 9.55 -15.38
N LEU A 28 11.07 9.86 -15.04
CA LEU A 28 11.71 9.43 -13.79
C LEU A 28 10.93 9.93 -12.57
N ARG A 29 10.61 11.23 -12.50
CA ARG A 29 9.86 11.83 -11.40
C ARG A 29 8.45 11.24 -11.27
N GLU A 30 7.70 11.18 -12.35
CA GLU A 30 6.34 10.65 -12.34
C GLU A 30 6.29 9.17 -11.94
N SER A 31 7.32 8.39 -12.26
CA SER A 31 7.40 7.00 -11.81
C SER A 31 7.53 6.88 -10.30
N LEU A 32 8.28 7.75 -9.63
CA LEU A 32 8.39 7.80 -8.18
C LEU A 32 7.09 8.30 -7.53
N LEU A 33 6.52 9.39 -8.07
CA LEU A 33 5.26 9.94 -7.57
C LEU A 33 4.11 8.93 -7.70
N ALA A 34 4.09 8.12 -8.77
CA ALA A 34 3.09 7.08 -8.95
C ALA A 34 3.13 5.99 -7.86
N VAL A 35 4.32 5.67 -7.32
CA VAL A 35 4.45 4.73 -6.19
C VAL A 35 3.70 5.24 -4.96
N ASN A 36 3.70 6.56 -4.72
CA ASN A 36 3.07 7.18 -3.54
C ASN A 36 1.56 7.41 -3.68
N ARG A 37 0.97 7.08 -4.84
CA ARG A 37 -0.49 7.23 -5.08
C ARG A 37 -1.34 6.08 -4.54
N ASN A 38 -0.84 5.34 -3.58
CA ASN A 38 -1.55 4.23 -2.93
C ASN A 38 -2.19 3.22 -3.90
N MET A 39 -1.49 2.92 -4.99
CA MET A 39 -1.90 1.92 -5.97
C MET A 39 -1.67 0.50 -5.43
N ASN A 40 -2.21 -0.49 -6.13
CA ASN A 40 -1.96 -1.88 -5.77
C ASN A 40 -0.45 -2.25 -5.87
N LYS A 41 -0.06 -3.31 -5.14
CA LYS A 41 1.33 -3.78 -5.02
C LYS A 41 2.04 -3.97 -6.37
N ASN A 42 1.32 -4.47 -7.38
CA ASN A 42 1.91 -4.76 -8.68
C ASN A 42 2.26 -3.48 -9.45
N LEU A 43 1.36 -2.50 -9.43
CA LEU A 43 1.58 -1.20 -10.07
C LEU A 43 2.69 -0.41 -9.37
N CYS A 44 2.68 -0.33 -8.03
CA CYS A 44 3.78 0.30 -7.30
C CYS A 44 5.13 -0.37 -7.61
N GLY A 45 5.15 -1.70 -7.65
CA GLY A 45 6.35 -2.47 -8.03
C GLY A 45 6.76 -2.25 -9.47
N TRP A 46 5.81 -2.05 -10.39
CA TRP A 46 6.07 -1.77 -11.79
C TRP A 46 6.69 -0.37 -11.97
N PHE A 47 6.14 0.66 -11.34
CA PHE A 47 6.68 2.03 -11.43
C PHE A 47 8.08 2.13 -10.81
N ALA A 48 8.31 1.54 -9.64
CA ALA A 48 9.64 1.47 -9.04
C ALA A 48 10.64 0.72 -9.93
N GLY A 49 10.18 -0.36 -10.59
CA GLY A 49 10.96 -1.11 -11.58
C GLY A 49 11.26 -0.29 -12.83
N MET A 50 10.33 0.54 -13.30
CA MET A 50 10.54 1.45 -14.43
C MET A 50 11.64 2.47 -14.13
N PHE A 51 11.61 3.10 -12.95
CA PHE A 51 12.64 4.02 -12.51
C PHE A 51 14.05 3.39 -12.60
N THR A 52 14.21 2.17 -12.08
CA THR A 52 15.51 1.48 -12.12
C THR A 52 15.89 1.01 -13.51
N ALA A 53 14.92 0.56 -14.33
CA ALA A 53 15.17 0.10 -15.70
C ALA A 53 15.63 1.22 -16.65
N LEU A 54 15.25 2.46 -16.34
CA LEU A 54 15.75 3.65 -17.03
C LEU A 54 17.18 4.03 -16.62
N THR A 55 17.78 3.33 -15.66
CA THR A 55 19.15 3.54 -15.19
C THR A 55 19.49 5.01 -14.95
N PRO A 56 18.84 5.66 -13.97
CA PRO A 56 19.08 7.08 -13.68
C PRO A 56 20.53 7.32 -13.26
N SER A 57 21.14 8.40 -13.78
CA SER A 57 22.49 8.82 -13.40
C SER A 57 22.53 9.23 -11.93
N ILE A 58 23.74 9.40 -11.38
CA ILE A 58 23.89 9.90 -10.00
C ILE A 58 23.29 11.30 -9.86
N GLU A 59 23.49 12.17 -10.83
CA GLU A 59 22.96 13.52 -10.85
C GLU A 59 21.41 13.52 -10.89
N GLU A 60 20.82 12.64 -11.71
CA GLU A 60 19.37 12.47 -11.77
C GLU A 60 18.82 11.92 -10.44
N GLN A 61 19.50 10.95 -9.82
CA GLN A 61 19.12 10.43 -8.51
C GLN A 61 19.22 11.49 -7.41
N LEU A 62 20.27 12.33 -7.42
CA LEU A 62 20.44 13.43 -6.48
C LEU A 62 19.37 14.51 -6.66
N ALA A 63 19.01 14.84 -7.90
CA ALA A 63 17.94 15.79 -8.20
C ALA A 63 16.55 15.28 -7.76
N LEU A 64 16.36 13.95 -7.70
CA LEU A 64 15.10 13.29 -7.32
C LEU A 64 15.13 12.69 -5.91
N GLN A 65 16.10 13.09 -5.06
CA GLN A 65 16.18 12.57 -3.69
C GLN A 65 14.90 12.77 -2.87
N PRO A 66 14.20 13.92 -2.92
CA PRO A 66 12.95 14.08 -2.17
C PRO A 66 11.91 13.01 -2.55
N GLU A 67 11.74 12.76 -3.84
CA GLU A 67 10.80 11.77 -4.35
C GLU A 67 11.23 10.33 -4.01
N ILE A 68 12.54 10.04 -4.06
CA ILE A 68 13.11 8.74 -3.65
C ILE A 68 12.88 8.51 -2.15
N LEU A 69 13.13 9.51 -1.31
CA LEU A 69 12.91 9.44 0.14
C LEU A 69 11.42 9.29 0.48
N ALA A 70 10.54 9.98 -0.24
CA ALA A 70 9.09 9.85 -0.05
C ALA A 70 8.60 8.40 -0.30
N VAL A 71 9.22 7.65 -1.21
CA VAL A 71 8.88 6.23 -1.45
C VAL A 71 9.18 5.34 -0.24
N LEU A 72 10.06 5.74 0.69
CA LEU A 72 10.37 4.95 1.89
C LEU A 72 9.15 4.77 2.81
N SER A 73 8.16 5.67 2.72
CA SER A 73 6.88 5.58 3.44
C SER A 73 5.80 4.79 2.68
N ALA A 74 6.11 4.24 1.51
CA ALA A 74 5.14 3.48 0.72
C ALA A 74 4.74 2.17 1.42
N PRO A 75 3.46 1.72 1.29
CA PRO A 75 2.95 0.54 2.02
C PRO A 75 3.53 -0.79 1.52
N HIS A 76 4.20 -0.79 0.39
CA HIS A 76 4.70 -2.00 -0.26
C HIS A 76 6.21 -2.14 -0.16
N SER A 77 6.67 -3.27 0.35
CA SER A 77 8.10 -3.54 0.63
C SER A 77 9.02 -3.54 -0.60
N ARG A 78 8.51 -3.91 -1.79
CA ARG A 78 9.35 -3.98 -3.00
C ARG A 78 9.86 -2.61 -3.44
N PRO A 79 9.03 -1.56 -3.63
CA PRO A 79 9.51 -0.21 -3.90
C PRO A 79 10.48 0.31 -2.83
N VAL A 80 10.15 0.15 -1.56
CA VAL A 80 11.00 0.59 -0.43
C VAL A 80 12.40 -0.03 -0.51
N ASN A 81 12.49 -1.35 -0.71
CA ASN A 81 13.77 -2.04 -0.83
C ASN A 81 14.58 -1.60 -2.06
N ILE A 82 13.92 -1.30 -3.18
CA ILE A 82 14.57 -0.76 -4.38
C ILE A 82 15.18 0.60 -4.05
N MET A 83 14.43 1.51 -3.41
CA MET A 83 14.93 2.85 -3.07
C MET A 83 16.05 2.81 -2.02
N LEU A 84 15.95 1.95 -1.01
CA LEU A 84 17.04 1.73 -0.06
C LEU A 84 18.34 1.26 -0.75
N GLY A 85 18.23 0.42 -1.79
CA GLY A 85 19.36 0.01 -2.60
C GLY A 85 20.02 1.18 -3.35
N LEU A 86 19.23 2.08 -3.93
CA LEU A 86 19.70 3.29 -4.60
C LEU A 86 20.34 4.27 -3.61
N LEU A 87 19.67 4.56 -2.48
CA LEU A 87 20.19 5.45 -1.44
C LEU A 87 21.51 4.96 -0.88
N LYS A 88 21.68 3.64 -0.71
CA LYS A 88 22.97 3.05 -0.34
C LYS A 88 24.08 3.38 -1.34
N GLY A 89 23.74 3.49 -2.64
CA GLY A 89 24.68 3.94 -3.68
C GLY A 89 25.09 5.40 -3.50
N LEU A 90 24.17 6.26 -3.06
CA LEU A 90 24.37 7.70 -2.93
C LEU A 90 25.03 8.15 -1.62
N CYS A 91 25.17 7.29 -0.60
CA CYS A 91 25.67 7.66 0.73
C CYS A 91 26.98 8.45 0.74
N ASN A 92 27.87 8.20 -0.23
CA ASN A 92 29.19 8.85 -0.29
C ASN A 92 29.14 10.25 -0.94
N HIS A 93 27.99 10.60 -1.57
CA HIS A 93 27.90 11.87 -2.28
C HIS A 93 27.68 13.04 -1.30
N PRO A 94 28.40 14.16 -1.44
CA PRO A 94 28.26 15.34 -0.54
C PRO A 94 26.84 15.89 -0.47
N GLN A 95 26.08 15.82 -1.56
CA GLN A 95 24.69 16.31 -1.63
C GLN A 95 23.65 15.28 -1.14
N PHE A 96 24.08 14.18 -0.52
CA PHE A 96 23.14 13.23 0.06
C PHE A 96 22.42 13.88 1.27
N ARG A 97 21.08 13.81 1.28
CA ARG A 97 20.23 14.42 2.31
C ARG A 97 20.09 13.49 3.52
N ILE A 98 21.15 13.51 4.38
CA ILE A 98 21.28 12.59 5.51
C ILE A 98 20.13 12.78 6.50
N GLU A 99 19.87 14.01 6.91
CA GLU A 99 18.85 14.33 7.92
C GLU A 99 17.44 13.89 7.49
N GLU A 100 17.10 14.13 6.22
CA GLU A 100 15.84 13.67 5.66
C GLU A 100 15.75 12.13 5.63
N PHE A 101 16.84 11.43 5.32
CA PHE A 101 16.88 9.97 5.41
C PHE A 101 16.72 9.48 6.86
N LEU A 102 17.43 10.08 7.80
CA LEU A 102 17.35 9.71 9.23
C LEU A 102 15.93 9.90 9.78
N SER A 103 15.21 10.94 9.36
CA SER A 103 13.82 11.17 9.76
C SER A 103 12.85 10.06 9.30
N GLN A 104 13.18 9.33 8.24
CA GLN A 104 12.36 8.21 7.72
C GLN A 104 12.62 6.87 8.44
N THR A 105 13.67 6.78 9.26
CA THR A 105 14.08 5.49 9.83
C THR A 105 13.06 4.89 10.79
N SER A 106 12.29 5.71 11.51
CA SER A 106 11.21 5.25 12.38
C SER A 106 10.15 4.45 11.63
N VAL A 107 9.73 4.94 10.46
CA VAL A 107 8.77 4.24 9.59
C VAL A 107 9.38 2.94 9.04
N LEU A 108 10.66 2.95 8.67
CA LEU A 108 11.36 1.77 8.16
C LEU A 108 11.49 0.67 9.22
N PHE A 109 11.80 1.03 10.48
CA PHE A 109 11.89 0.07 11.59
C PHE A 109 10.53 -0.37 12.14
N ALA A 110 9.47 0.38 11.90
CA ALA A 110 8.10 -0.03 12.20
C ALA A 110 7.54 -1.10 11.23
N SER A 111 8.25 -1.38 10.12
CA SER A 111 7.85 -2.40 9.15
C SER A 111 8.06 -3.82 9.70
N ASP A 112 7.13 -4.73 9.43
CA ASP A 112 7.29 -6.17 9.75
C ASP A 112 8.25 -6.90 8.78
N VAL A 113 8.76 -6.21 7.75
CA VAL A 113 9.55 -6.83 6.68
C VAL A 113 11.05 -6.78 7.03
N LYS A 114 11.60 -7.93 7.39
CA LYS A 114 13.03 -8.10 7.73
C LYS A 114 13.99 -7.49 6.70
N ALA A 115 13.70 -7.63 5.41
CA ALA A 115 14.56 -7.08 4.36
C ALA A 115 14.67 -5.55 4.42
N ILE A 116 13.60 -4.84 4.82
CA ILE A 116 13.62 -3.39 5.03
C ILE A 116 14.58 -3.03 6.16
N HIS A 117 14.49 -3.70 7.32
CA HIS A 117 15.42 -3.48 8.45
C HIS A 117 16.88 -3.70 8.02
N GLN A 118 17.15 -4.81 7.32
CA GLN A 118 18.49 -5.15 6.89
C GLN A 118 19.08 -4.13 5.90
N ASN A 119 18.26 -3.65 4.94
CA ASN A 119 18.68 -2.64 3.98
C ASN A 119 18.84 -1.26 4.64
N THR A 120 17.96 -0.88 5.56
CA THR A 120 18.08 0.35 6.36
C THR A 120 19.39 0.36 7.15
N LEU A 121 19.67 -0.72 7.87
CA LEU A 121 20.92 -0.86 8.63
C LEU A 121 22.16 -0.84 7.72
N ALA A 122 22.06 -1.36 6.49
CA ALA A 122 23.16 -1.30 5.54
C ALA A 122 23.44 0.14 5.06
N VAL A 123 22.39 0.97 4.90
CA VAL A 123 22.53 2.40 4.59
C VAL A 123 23.12 3.14 5.80
N LEU A 124 22.55 2.94 7.00
CA LEU A 124 23.04 3.59 8.24
C LEU A 124 24.52 3.25 8.52
N ASN A 125 24.92 1.98 8.36
CA ASN A 125 26.30 1.56 8.56
C ASN A 125 27.26 2.23 7.55
N LYS A 126 26.83 2.38 6.29
CA LYS A 126 27.63 3.07 5.28
C LYS A 126 27.75 4.56 5.58
N LEU A 127 26.65 5.21 6.01
CA LEU A 127 26.66 6.61 6.42
C LEU A 127 27.55 6.83 7.64
N ALA A 128 27.48 6.00 8.69
CA ALA A 128 28.31 6.10 9.89
C ALA A 128 29.81 5.97 9.57
N LYS A 129 30.15 5.15 8.57
CA LYS A 129 31.53 5.02 8.10
C LYS A 129 32.02 6.29 7.40
N GLU A 130 31.24 6.87 6.50
CA GLU A 130 31.65 7.96 5.62
C GLU A 130 31.45 9.35 6.25
N ARG A 131 30.46 9.51 7.15
CA ARG A 131 30.04 10.77 7.74
C ARG A 131 30.19 10.75 9.27
N LYS A 132 31.39 11.08 9.72
CA LYS A 132 31.74 11.04 11.17
C LYS A 132 30.86 11.95 12.01
N GLU A 133 30.51 13.12 11.47
CA GLU A 133 29.71 14.15 12.10
C GLU A 133 28.27 13.71 12.45
N PHE A 134 27.74 12.68 11.76
CA PHE A 134 26.39 12.15 11.96
C PHE A 134 26.35 10.86 12.78
N ARG A 135 27.51 10.36 13.27
CA ARG A 135 27.58 9.05 13.94
C ARG A 135 26.66 8.92 15.14
N ASP A 136 26.60 9.94 15.98
CA ASP A 136 25.75 9.93 17.15
C ASP A 136 24.27 9.84 16.76
N ALA A 137 23.82 10.72 15.85
CA ALA A 137 22.46 10.70 15.31
C ALA A 137 22.12 9.36 14.64
N ILE A 138 23.05 8.78 13.88
CA ILE A 138 22.88 7.47 13.23
C ILE A 138 22.72 6.36 14.27
N CYS A 139 23.52 6.36 15.34
CA CYS A 139 23.40 5.38 16.41
C CYS A 139 22.08 5.52 17.17
N CYS A 140 21.66 6.74 17.46
CA CYS A 140 20.36 7.01 18.10
C CYS A 140 19.19 6.50 17.27
N VAL A 141 19.15 6.77 15.95
CA VAL A 141 18.07 6.27 15.10
C VAL A 141 18.16 4.76 14.87
N ALA A 142 19.36 4.17 14.86
CA ALA A 142 19.54 2.72 14.77
C ALA A 142 18.98 1.99 16.00
N ALA A 143 19.03 2.61 17.19
CA ALA A 143 18.44 2.07 18.42
C ALA A 143 16.94 1.79 18.29
N GLN A 144 16.19 2.54 17.45
CA GLN A 144 14.77 2.29 17.19
C GLN A 144 14.51 0.88 16.64
N GLY A 145 15.45 0.31 15.90
CA GLY A 145 15.35 -1.05 15.39
C GLY A 145 15.43 -2.14 16.46
N LEU A 146 15.79 -1.82 17.72
CA LEU A 146 15.77 -2.73 18.87
C LEU A 146 14.34 -3.12 19.30
N MET A 147 13.30 -2.45 18.78
CA MET A 147 11.92 -2.91 18.89
C MET A 147 11.71 -4.28 18.21
N SER A 148 12.49 -4.58 17.17
CA SER A 148 12.42 -5.87 16.49
C SER A 148 12.96 -6.98 17.39
N ARG A 149 12.17 -8.02 17.60
CA ARG A 149 12.60 -9.22 18.37
C ARG A 149 13.51 -10.16 17.56
N GLU A 150 13.88 -9.77 16.34
CA GLU A 150 14.77 -10.57 15.48
C GLU A 150 16.23 -10.43 15.92
N GLU A 151 16.84 -11.53 16.32
CA GLU A 151 18.23 -11.59 16.77
C GLU A 151 19.20 -11.05 15.71
N SER A 152 18.99 -11.38 14.45
CA SER A 152 19.84 -10.92 13.34
C SER A 152 19.79 -9.40 13.13
N THR A 153 18.66 -8.77 13.43
CA THR A 153 18.48 -7.32 13.37
C THR A 153 19.18 -6.66 14.56
N GLN A 154 18.90 -7.12 15.79
CA GLN A 154 19.52 -6.58 17.00
C GLN A 154 21.04 -6.74 16.97
N SER A 155 21.58 -7.88 16.55
CA SER A 155 23.03 -8.09 16.42
C SER A 155 23.71 -7.10 15.46
N LYS A 156 23.04 -6.73 14.35
CA LYS A 156 23.59 -5.71 13.45
C LYS A 156 23.56 -4.31 14.05
N ILE A 157 22.52 -3.98 14.80
CA ILE A 157 22.41 -2.70 15.52
C ILE A 157 23.52 -2.60 16.55
N VAL A 158 23.72 -3.66 17.35
CA VAL A 158 24.81 -3.72 18.34
C VAL A 158 26.16 -3.47 17.66
N LYS A 159 26.45 -4.20 16.56
CA LYS A 159 27.71 -4.01 15.81
C LYS A 159 27.88 -2.58 15.30
N LEU A 160 26.81 -1.94 14.87
CA LEU A 160 26.85 -0.54 14.41
C LEU A 160 27.15 0.40 15.60
N ILE A 161 26.46 0.22 16.72
CA ILE A 161 26.66 1.05 17.91
C ILE A 161 28.06 0.85 18.49
N LEU A 162 28.55 -0.38 18.62
CA LEU A 162 29.90 -0.66 19.10
C LEU A 162 31.01 -0.11 18.19
N ALA A 163 30.72 -0.02 16.86
CA ALA A 163 31.70 0.49 15.90
C ALA A 163 31.77 2.03 15.84
N TYR A 164 30.67 2.70 16.09
CA TYR A 164 30.53 4.14 15.80
C TYR A 164 29.94 4.97 16.95
N GLY A 165 29.29 4.35 17.94
CA GLY A 165 28.69 5.04 19.07
C GLY A 165 29.74 5.42 20.13
N GLU A 166 29.54 6.56 20.76
CA GLU A 166 30.34 7.01 21.88
C GLU A 166 29.66 6.62 23.20
N THR A 167 30.41 5.93 24.11
CA THR A 167 29.87 5.49 25.41
C THR A 167 29.48 6.66 26.32
N GLU A 168 30.05 7.82 26.09
CA GLU A 168 29.78 9.06 26.83
C GLU A 168 28.59 9.84 26.32
N SER A 169 28.05 9.51 25.11
CA SER A 169 26.90 10.19 24.55
C SER A 169 25.65 10.00 25.40
N ALA A 170 25.17 11.08 26.00
CA ALA A 170 23.92 11.08 26.78
C ALA A 170 22.71 10.80 25.90
N THR A 171 22.71 11.34 24.69
CA THR A 171 21.62 11.16 23.69
C THR A 171 21.49 9.71 23.25
N LEU A 172 22.62 9.02 23.00
CA LEU A 172 22.62 7.61 22.65
C LEU A 172 22.16 6.74 23.82
N ARG A 173 22.59 7.04 25.04
CA ARG A 173 22.14 6.36 26.27
C ARG A 173 20.64 6.48 26.46
N GLU A 174 20.09 7.68 26.34
CA GLU A 174 18.66 7.93 26.45
C GLU A 174 17.90 7.14 25.37
N ALA A 175 18.36 7.20 24.12
CA ALA A 175 17.77 6.43 23.02
C ALA A 175 17.78 4.92 23.28
N LEU A 176 18.84 4.36 23.85
CA LEU A 176 18.94 2.94 24.19
C LEU A 176 18.05 2.55 25.37
N SER A 177 17.90 3.43 26.36
CA SER A 177 17.10 3.15 27.57
C SER A 177 15.66 2.86 27.25
N VAL A 178 15.08 3.53 26.24
CA VAL A 178 13.70 3.34 25.76
C VAL A 178 13.45 1.89 25.33
N TYR A 179 14.45 1.21 24.78
CA TYR A 179 14.28 -0.14 24.20
C TYR A 179 14.83 -1.26 25.09
N THR A 180 15.20 -0.98 26.33
CA THR A 180 15.79 -1.96 27.24
C THR A 180 14.92 -3.21 27.42
N GLU A 181 13.59 -3.06 27.48
CA GLU A 181 12.67 -4.19 27.65
C GLU A 181 12.57 -5.07 26.42
N THR A 182 12.75 -4.51 25.22
CA THR A 182 12.66 -5.25 23.95
C THR A 182 13.97 -5.88 23.52
N MET A 183 15.09 -5.48 24.15
CA MET A 183 16.41 -6.05 23.87
C MET A 183 16.51 -7.51 24.29
N LEU A 184 17.11 -8.32 23.45
CA LEU A 184 17.48 -9.70 23.76
C LEU A 184 18.61 -9.73 24.82
N ALA A 185 18.72 -10.84 25.56
CA ALA A 185 19.72 -10.98 26.62
C ALA A 185 21.17 -10.76 26.13
N ASN A 186 21.51 -11.26 24.95
CA ASN A 186 22.81 -11.05 24.34
C ASN A 186 23.04 -9.58 23.99
N THR A 187 22.04 -8.89 23.42
CA THR A 187 22.09 -7.47 23.11
C THR A 187 22.32 -6.62 24.34
N LYS A 188 21.62 -6.89 25.47
CA LYS A 188 21.81 -6.20 26.73
C LYS A 188 23.24 -6.38 27.26
N LYS A 189 23.76 -7.60 27.14
CA LYS A 189 25.14 -7.91 27.60
C LYS A 189 26.19 -7.15 26.80
N GLU A 190 26.03 -7.08 25.48
CA GLU A 190 27.00 -6.40 24.61
C GLU A 190 26.94 -4.87 24.75
N LEU A 191 25.76 -4.30 25.01
CA LEU A 191 25.55 -2.85 25.21
C LEU A 191 25.64 -2.42 26.67
N LYS A 192 26.11 -3.29 27.58
CA LYS A 192 26.20 -3.04 29.02
C LYS A 192 26.90 -1.72 29.34
N ALA A 193 28.05 -1.43 28.71
CA ALA A 193 28.80 -0.21 28.90
C ALA A 193 28.04 1.09 28.60
N TYR A 194 27.02 1.02 27.72
CA TYR A 194 26.14 2.14 27.40
C TYR A 194 24.93 2.26 28.35
N LEU A 195 24.61 1.20 29.12
CA LEU A 195 23.42 1.13 29.96
C LEU A 195 23.75 1.39 31.46
N GLU A 196 24.95 1.06 31.96
CA GLU A 196 25.28 1.01 33.38
C GLU A 196 25.68 2.34 34.04
N ASN A 197 25.82 3.45 33.32
CA ASN A 197 26.18 4.75 33.94
C ASN A 197 24.98 5.49 34.59
N ASN A 198 23.89 4.81 34.92
CA ASN A 198 22.70 5.40 35.57
C ASN A 198 22.49 4.99 37.04
N GLU A 199 23.48 4.37 37.70
CA GLU A 199 23.32 3.98 39.12
C GLU A 199 23.76 5.01 40.16
N SER A 200 23.74 6.30 39.88
CA SER A 200 23.91 7.32 40.90
C SER A 200 23.07 8.58 40.68
N ALA A 201 21.77 8.46 40.75
CA ALA A 201 20.87 9.55 41.12
C ALA A 201 19.49 8.99 41.50
N ASP A 202 19.28 8.88 42.79
CA ASP A 202 18.04 8.88 43.59
C ASP A 202 16.70 8.54 42.95
N THR A 203 16.14 7.47 43.52
CA THR A 203 14.70 7.21 43.68
C THR A 203 13.95 8.45 44.15
N SER A 204 13.16 9.03 43.34
CA SER A 204 11.76 9.46 43.63
C SER A 204 11.26 10.50 42.61
N ALA A 205 10.38 10.09 41.78
CA ALA A 205 9.13 10.79 41.43
C ALA A 205 8.47 10.17 40.23
N HIS A 206 7.32 9.54 40.47
CA HIS A 206 6.32 9.34 39.46
C HIS A 206 5.98 10.69 38.83
N ASN A 207 6.34 10.89 37.57
CA ASN A 207 5.66 11.90 36.76
C ASN A 207 5.57 11.47 35.30
N LYS A 208 4.36 11.60 34.82
CA LYS A 208 3.84 11.39 33.47
C LYS A 208 4.84 11.82 32.39
N ALA A 209 5.22 10.88 31.53
CA ALA A 209 5.99 11.18 30.32
C ALA A 209 5.10 11.98 29.35
N THR A 210 5.37 13.25 29.22
CA THR A 210 4.97 14.10 28.10
C THR A 210 5.92 13.82 26.94
N PRO A 211 5.48 13.69 25.70
CA PRO A 211 6.39 13.43 24.57
C PRO A 211 7.36 14.59 24.41
N ALA A 212 8.64 14.26 24.25
CA ALA A 212 9.74 15.19 24.06
C ALA A 212 9.45 16.16 22.90
N HIS A 213 9.40 17.43 23.22
CA HIS A 213 9.36 18.56 22.29
C HIS A 213 10.73 18.59 21.56
N PHE A 214 10.75 18.25 20.29
CA PHE A 214 11.85 18.64 19.42
C PHE A 214 11.86 20.15 19.30
N GLY A 215 13.06 20.73 19.45
CA GLY A 215 13.31 22.15 19.56
C GLY A 215 12.56 22.98 18.52
N GLN A 216 12.09 24.14 18.94
CA GLN A 216 11.47 25.14 18.11
C GLN A 216 12.46 25.58 17.01
N PRO A 217 12.08 25.55 15.74
CA PRO A 217 12.89 26.17 14.69
C PRO A 217 12.80 27.69 14.83
N ASP A 218 13.95 28.34 14.63
CA ASP A 218 14.10 29.79 14.61
C ASP A 218 13.09 30.45 13.67
N ASN A 219 12.51 31.54 14.15
CA ASN A 219 11.48 32.38 13.54
C ASN A 219 11.97 33.13 12.28
N ASN A 220 12.33 32.41 11.19
CA ASN A 220 12.51 33.08 9.88
C ASN A 220 12.37 32.11 8.69
N SER A 221 11.56 31.08 8.81
CA SER A 221 11.12 30.27 7.67
C SER A 221 9.66 30.59 7.40
N ALA A 222 9.33 30.86 6.14
CA ALA A 222 7.97 31.05 5.69
C ALA A 222 7.04 30.01 6.37
N SER A 223 6.05 30.50 7.09
CA SER A 223 5.11 29.68 7.82
C SER A 223 4.43 28.70 6.85
N PHE A 224 4.89 27.46 6.84
CA PHE A 224 4.08 26.36 6.35
C PHE A 224 2.85 26.33 7.28
N MET A 225 1.75 26.90 6.81
CA MET A 225 0.45 26.71 7.45
C MET A 225 0.15 25.22 7.36
N TYR A 226 0.39 24.51 8.46
CA TYR A 226 -0.10 23.15 8.64
C TYR A 226 -1.62 23.25 8.64
N GLU A 227 -2.26 22.94 7.52
CA GLU A 227 -3.69 22.71 7.55
C GLU A 227 -3.90 21.57 8.55
N PRO A 228 -4.73 21.78 9.59
CA PRO A 228 -4.98 20.71 10.54
C PRO A 228 -5.45 19.49 9.75
N ILE A 229 -4.79 18.35 9.95
CA ILE A 229 -5.22 17.08 9.37
C ILE A 229 -6.63 16.87 9.88
N LEU A 230 -7.59 17.15 9.01
CA LEU A 230 -9.00 16.97 9.32
C LEU A 230 -9.22 15.49 9.66
N PRO A 231 -10.04 15.17 10.67
CA PRO A 231 -10.28 13.77 11.03
C PRO A 231 -10.65 12.97 9.77
N ILE A 232 -10.03 11.80 9.61
CA ILE A 232 -10.20 10.91 8.44
C ILE A 232 -11.68 10.55 8.27
N ILE A 233 -12.43 10.41 9.38
CA ILE A 233 -13.86 10.11 9.40
C ILE A 233 -14.61 11.38 9.79
N ARG A 234 -15.43 11.89 8.87
CA ARG A 234 -16.29 13.07 9.03
C ARG A 234 -17.67 12.77 8.49
N GLU A 235 -18.66 13.59 8.87
CA GLU A 235 -20.03 13.44 8.34
C GLU A 235 -20.10 13.63 6.82
N ASP A 236 -19.23 14.47 6.23
CA ASP A 236 -19.19 14.73 4.81
C ASP A 236 -18.59 13.57 3.99
N ASN A 237 -17.78 12.69 4.61
CA ASN A 237 -17.23 11.50 3.98
C ASN A 237 -17.83 10.19 4.53
N ARG A 238 -18.90 10.27 5.30
CA ARG A 238 -19.65 9.11 5.75
C ARG A 238 -20.28 8.39 4.56
N ILE A 239 -20.13 7.08 4.51
CA ILE A 239 -20.83 6.26 3.53
C ILE A 239 -22.32 6.40 3.79
N GLN A 240 -23.06 6.94 2.82
CA GLN A 240 -24.50 7.12 2.95
C GLN A 240 -25.21 5.76 2.87
N GLU A 241 -26.13 5.54 3.78
CA GLU A 241 -26.97 4.35 3.72
C GLU A 241 -27.93 4.43 2.51
N ILE A 242 -28.26 3.30 1.93
CA ILE A 242 -29.22 3.22 0.82
C ILE A 242 -30.62 3.43 1.39
N ALA A 243 -31.23 4.55 1.05
CA ALA A 243 -32.49 4.98 1.64
C ALA A 243 -33.74 4.50 0.89
N SER A 244 -33.58 4.05 -0.37
CA SER A 244 -34.70 3.63 -1.21
C SER A 244 -34.33 2.48 -2.15
N PRO A 245 -35.33 1.74 -2.69
CA PRO A 245 -35.11 0.76 -3.75
C PRO A 245 -34.55 1.35 -5.06
N GLU A 246 -34.83 2.62 -5.34
CA GLU A 246 -34.26 3.35 -6.49
C GLU A 246 -32.75 3.57 -6.30
N ASP A 247 -32.33 3.93 -5.09
CA ASP A 247 -30.90 4.07 -4.77
C ASP A 247 -30.17 2.74 -4.86
N LEU A 248 -30.84 1.62 -4.54
CA LEU A 248 -30.31 0.28 -4.73
C LEU A 248 -30.01 -0.02 -6.20
N LEU A 249 -30.92 0.31 -7.11
CA LEU A 249 -30.73 0.13 -8.56
C LEU A 249 -29.57 0.99 -9.08
N PHE A 250 -29.50 2.24 -8.62
CA PHE A 250 -28.40 3.13 -8.96
C PHE A 250 -27.05 2.58 -8.47
N LEU A 251 -26.98 2.14 -7.21
CA LEU A 251 -25.79 1.51 -6.63
C LEU A 251 -25.38 0.24 -7.40
N ALA A 252 -26.33 -0.61 -7.79
CA ALA A 252 -26.07 -1.81 -8.56
C ALA A 252 -25.45 -1.50 -9.93
N SER A 253 -25.83 -0.39 -10.57
CA SER A 253 -25.20 0.08 -11.80
C SER A 253 -23.78 0.62 -11.55
N GLN A 254 -23.56 1.38 -10.47
CA GLN A 254 -22.25 1.93 -10.11
C GLN A 254 -21.23 0.84 -9.77
N VAL A 255 -21.67 -0.22 -9.08
CA VAL A 255 -20.79 -1.36 -8.71
C VAL A 255 -20.19 -2.02 -9.95
N LEU A 256 -20.90 -2.06 -11.06
CA LEU A 256 -20.45 -2.68 -12.31
C LEU A 256 -19.60 -1.73 -13.17
N ASP A 257 -19.70 -0.41 -12.98
CA ASP A 257 -19.00 0.60 -13.77
C ASP A 257 -17.93 1.35 -12.96
N GLY A 258 -18.01 1.28 -11.64
CA GLY A 258 -17.18 2.02 -10.69
C GLY A 258 -15.95 1.25 -10.20
N ASN A 259 -15.09 1.99 -9.48
CA ASN A 259 -13.83 1.46 -8.97
C ASN A 259 -13.78 1.41 -7.43
N GLU A 260 -14.87 1.71 -6.75
CA GLU A 260 -14.90 1.84 -5.29
C GLU A 260 -15.28 0.50 -4.64
N ILE A 261 -14.33 -0.08 -3.92
CA ILE A 261 -14.49 -1.41 -3.31
C ILE A 261 -15.65 -1.44 -2.30
N TYR A 262 -15.87 -0.37 -1.54
CA TYR A 262 -16.93 -0.30 -0.55
C TYR A 262 -18.35 -0.38 -1.15
N HIS A 263 -18.53 -0.07 -2.43
CA HIS A 263 -19.83 -0.23 -3.11
C HIS A 263 -20.29 -1.70 -3.12
N PHE A 264 -19.40 -2.67 -3.09
CA PHE A 264 -19.75 -4.09 -3.05
C PHE A 264 -20.42 -4.46 -1.73
N ASP A 265 -19.82 -4.06 -0.61
CA ASP A 265 -20.37 -4.33 0.72
C ASP A 265 -21.70 -3.59 0.91
N LEU A 266 -21.77 -2.34 0.45
CA LEU A 266 -22.97 -1.53 0.50
C LEU A 266 -24.11 -2.15 -0.32
N LEU A 267 -23.82 -2.66 -1.52
CA LEU A 267 -24.82 -3.33 -2.38
C LEU A 267 -25.34 -4.61 -1.74
N LEU A 268 -24.46 -5.44 -1.15
CA LEU A 268 -24.88 -6.66 -0.47
C LEU A 268 -25.79 -6.36 0.71
N GLY A 269 -25.43 -5.37 1.55
CA GLY A 269 -26.24 -4.92 2.66
C GLY A 269 -27.61 -4.36 2.21
N ALA A 270 -27.60 -3.52 1.18
CA ALA A 270 -28.81 -2.93 0.63
C ALA A 270 -29.74 -4.00 -0.02
N LEU A 271 -29.20 -5.00 -0.68
CA LEU A 271 -30.01 -6.12 -1.21
C LEU A 271 -30.70 -6.91 -0.11
N VAL A 272 -30.01 -7.17 1.01
CA VAL A 272 -30.63 -7.84 2.17
C VAL A 272 -31.74 -6.99 2.77
N GLN A 273 -31.53 -5.68 2.86
CA GLN A 273 -32.50 -4.75 3.46
C GLN A 273 -33.73 -4.54 2.58
N TRP A 274 -33.54 -4.37 1.27
CA TRP A 274 -34.58 -3.95 0.33
C TRP A 274 -35.17 -5.06 -0.53
N ASP A 275 -34.66 -6.31 -0.47
CA ASP A 275 -35.16 -7.44 -1.28
C ASP A 275 -36.67 -7.68 -1.12
N HIS A 276 -37.19 -7.50 0.11
CA HIS A 276 -38.61 -7.72 0.40
C HIS A 276 -39.52 -6.56 -0.04
N GLN A 277 -38.94 -5.41 -0.36
CA GLN A 277 -39.68 -4.19 -0.75
C GLN A 277 -39.59 -3.90 -2.25
N GLN A 278 -39.06 -4.84 -3.06
CA GLN A 278 -39.02 -4.70 -4.51
C GLN A 278 -40.45 -4.66 -5.07
N ASP A 279 -40.80 -3.53 -5.70
CA ASP A 279 -42.08 -3.38 -6.41
C ASP A 279 -42.00 -3.95 -7.80
N THR A 280 -43.15 -4.43 -8.33
CA THR A 280 -43.29 -4.98 -9.67
C THR A 280 -42.79 -4.03 -10.77
N LYS A 281 -42.93 -2.72 -10.59
CA LYS A 281 -42.43 -1.69 -11.52
C LYS A 281 -40.93 -1.60 -11.59
N GLN A 282 -40.23 -1.97 -10.52
CA GLN A 282 -38.78 -1.88 -10.44
C GLN A 282 -38.09 -3.09 -11.07
N ILE A 283 -38.80 -4.22 -11.22
CA ILE A 283 -38.24 -5.44 -11.77
C ILE A 283 -37.70 -5.23 -13.20
N SER A 284 -38.38 -4.47 -14.04
CA SER A 284 -37.93 -4.15 -15.39
C SER A 284 -36.70 -3.27 -15.44
N GLN A 285 -36.47 -2.47 -14.38
CA GLN A 285 -35.30 -1.57 -14.27
C GLN A 285 -34.00 -2.34 -14.02
N TRP A 286 -34.06 -3.59 -13.59
CA TRP A 286 -32.88 -4.47 -13.48
C TRP A 286 -32.31 -4.89 -14.84
N THR A 287 -33.12 -4.81 -15.93
CA THR A 287 -32.71 -5.26 -17.27
C THR A 287 -31.38 -4.62 -17.74
N PRO A 288 -31.21 -3.27 -17.72
CA PRO A 288 -29.95 -2.65 -18.17
C PRO A 288 -28.76 -3.01 -17.29
N ILE A 289 -28.97 -3.17 -15.98
CA ILE A 289 -27.91 -3.56 -15.03
C ILE A 289 -27.41 -4.97 -15.34
N LEU A 290 -28.33 -5.90 -15.60
CA LEU A 290 -27.99 -7.27 -15.96
C LEU A 290 -27.36 -7.40 -17.34
N GLN A 291 -27.73 -6.53 -18.29
CA GLN A 291 -27.05 -6.43 -19.59
C GLN A 291 -25.59 -5.99 -19.41
N LEU A 292 -25.32 -5.02 -18.52
CA LEU A 292 -23.98 -4.57 -18.20
C LEU A 292 -23.19 -5.69 -17.50
N ALA A 293 -23.76 -6.37 -16.50
CA ALA A 293 -23.15 -7.51 -15.82
C ALA A 293 -22.75 -8.62 -16.83
N TYR A 294 -23.63 -8.94 -17.74
CA TYR A 294 -23.35 -9.91 -18.78
C TYR A 294 -22.24 -9.48 -19.73
N LYS A 295 -22.25 -8.22 -20.17
CA LYS A 295 -21.20 -7.64 -21.01
C LYS A 295 -19.82 -7.75 -20.33
N LEU A 296 -19.76 -7.49 -19.04
CA LEU A 296 -18.50 -7.62 -18.26
C LEU A 296 -17.99 -9.06 -18.24
N LEU A 297 -18.87 -10.06 -18.08
CA LEU A 297 -18.47 -11.47 -18.10
C LEU A 297 -17.95 -11.93 -19.47
N ILE A 298 -18.55 -11.45 -20.57
CA ILE A 298 -18.12 -11.82 -21.93
C ILE A 298 -16.81 -11.12 -22.33
N SER A 299 -16.64 -9.85 -21.97
CA SER A 299 -15.45 -9.07 -22.34
C SER A 299 -14.18 -9.48 -21.59
N GLY A 300 -14.29 -10.42 -20.65
CA GLY A 300 -13.14 -10.91 -19.89
C GLY A 300 -12.58 -9.89 -18.88
N GLY A 301 -13.39 -8.89 -18.50
CA GLY A 301 -13.06 -7.93 -17.46
C GLY A 301 -11.80 -7.11 -17.78
N SER A 302 -11.95 -6.12 -18.65
CA SER A 302 -10.91 -5.09 -18.89
C SER A 302 -10.82 -4.05 -17.76
N SER A 303 -11.60 -4.24 -16.67
CA SER A 303 -11.64 -3.27 -15.57
C SER A 303 -10.49 -3.46 -14.59
N ARG A 304 -10.22 -2.42 -13.80
CA ARG A 304 -9.12 -2.40 -12.81
C ARG A 304 -9.28 -3.47 -11.72
N ASN A 305 -10.51 -3.89 -11.44
CA ASN A 305 -10.85 -4.89 -10.40
C ASN A 305 -11.26 -6.26 -10.97
N GLY A 306 -10.94 -6.56 -12.19
CA GLY A 306 -11.35 -7.68 -13.04
C GLY A 306 -11.99 -8.91 -12.38
N LEU A 307 -11.41 -9.47 -11.32
CA LEU A 307 -11.98 -10.63 -10.63
C LEU A 307 -13.19 -10.26 -9.76
N LEU A 308 -13.15 -9.12 -9.09
CA LEU A 308 -14.22 -8.65 -8.21
C LEU A 308 -15.45 -8.23 -9.02
N ASP A 309 -15.24 -7.55 -10.15
CA ASP A 309 -16.30 -7.16 -11.07
C ASP A 309 -16.98 -8.40 -11.68
N GLN A 310 -16.21 -9.42 -12.04
CA GLN A 310 -16.75 -10.70 -12.52
C GLN A 310 -17.55 -11.43 -11.43
N LEU A 311 -17.06 -11.44 -10.20
CA LEU A 311 -17.76 -12.02 -9.06
C LEU A 311 -19.11 -11.33 -8.84
N MET A 312 -19.12 -10.00 -8.85
CA MET A 312 -20.32 -9.20 -8.64
C MET A 312 -21.30 -9.34 -9.82
N ALA A 313 -20.79 -9.33 -11.05
CA ALA A 313 -21.62 -9.58 -12.22
C ALA A 313 -22.29 -10.97 -12.16
N THR A 314 -21.54 -12.00 -11.73
CA THR A 314 -22.08 -13.35 -11.52
C THR A 314 -23.13 -13.36 -10.41
N PHE A 315 -22.87 -12.69 -9.30
CA PHE A 315 -23.82 -12.57 -8.18
C PHE A 315 -25.13 -11.88 -8.61
N LEU A 316 -25.05 -10.77 -9.34
CA LEU A 316 -26.23 -10.06 -9.83
C LEU A 316 -27.04 -10.90 -10.83
N LEU A 317 -26.40 -11.70 -11.69
CA LEU A 317 -27.10 -12.62 -12.58
C LEU A 317 -27.79 -13.76 -11.81
N ASP A 318 -27.19 -14.25 -10.71
CA ASP A 318 -27.82 -15.23 -9.85
C ASP A 318 -28.99 -14.61 -9.05
N TYR A 319 -28.85 -13.36 -8.60
CA TYR A 319 -29.95 -12.62 -7.98
C TYR A 319 -31.12 -12.42 -8.96
N ALA A 320 -30.84 -12.13 -10.24
CA ALA A 320 -31.86 -12.05 -11.28
C ALA A 320 -32.69 -13.35 -11.42
N LYS A 321 -32.07 -14.52 -11.25
CA LYS A 321 -32.81 -15.80 -11.25
C LYS A 321 -33.81 -15.88 -10.09
N LEU A 322 -33.48 -15.33 -8.95
CA LEU A 322 -34.40 -15.24 -7.80
C LEU A 322 -35.56 -14.30 -8.11
N LEU A 323 -35.29 -13.15 -8.74
CA LEU A 323 -36.33 -12.21 -9.19
C LEU A 323 -37.28 -12.85 -10.19
N VAL A 324 -36.77 -13.56 -11.22
CA VAL A 324 -37.59 -14.28 -12.19
C VAL A 324 -38.44 -15.35 -11.51
N LYS A 325 -37.91 -16.07 -10.53
CA LYS A 325 -38.66 -17.08 -9.78
C LYS A 325 -39.79 -16.46 -8.93
N ARG A 326 -39.57 -15.29 -8.35
CA ARG A 326 -40.53 -14.57 -7.48
C ARG A 326 -41.58 -13.84 -8.28
N PHE A 327 -41.22 -13.21 -9.43
CA PHE A 327 -42.04 -12.36 -10.26
C PHE A 327 -42.08 -12.85 -11.73
N PRO A 328 -42.64 -14.04 -12.02
CA PRO A 328 -42.49 -14.67 -13.32
C PRO A 328 -43.17 -13.91 -14.47
N LYS A 329 -44.17 -13.08 -14.19
CA LYS A 329 -44.86 -12.27 -15.22
C LYS A 329 -44.10 -10.99 -15.52
N GLU A 330 -43.71 -10.27 -14.49
CA GLU A 330 -43.04 -8.96 -14.55
C GLU A 330 -41.57 -9.07 -14.96
N ALA A 331 -40.92 -10.18 -14.61
CA ALA A 331 -39.55 -10.47 -14.97
C ALA A 331 -39.37 -11.22 -16.29
N LYS A 332 -40.37 -11.16 -17.20
CA LYS A 332 -40.29 -11.84 -18.51
C LYS A 332 -39.08 -11.38 -19.33
N GLU A 333 -38.81 -10.08 -19.38
CA GLU A 333 -37.64 -9.52 -20.08
C GLU A 333 -36.31 -10.03 -19.48
N LEU A 334 -36.23 -10.17 -18.16
CA LEU A 334 -35.07 -10.75 -17.49
C LEU A 334 -34.89 -12.22 -17.83
N SER A 335 -35.99 -12.96 -17.93
CA SER A 335 -35.98 -14.37 -18.33
C SER A 335 -35.48 -14.53 -19.76
N ASP A 336 -36.02 -13.72 -20.70
CA ASP A 336 -35.63 -13.72 -22.11
C ASP A 336 -34.13 -13.32 -22.27
N LEU A 337 -33.69 -12.35 -21.51
CA LEU A 337 -32.29 -11.94 -21.48
C LEU A 337 -31.41 -13.11 -20.99
N HIS A 338 -31.78 -13.77 -19.91
CA HIS A 338 -31.05 -14.92 -19.36
C HIS A 338 -30.97 -16.08 -20.37
N GLN A 339 -32.05 -16.39 -21.05
CA GLN A 339 -32.05 -17.43 -22.10
C GLN A 339 -31.13 -17.08 -23.27
N LYS A 340 -31.16 -15.84 -23.75
CA LYS A 340 -30.23 -15.36 -24.79
C LYS A 340 -28.77 -15.46 -24.36
N MET A 341 -28.49 -15.21 -23.08
CA MET A 341 -27.16 -15.34 -22.50
C MET A 341 -26.69 -16.79 -22.52
N VAL A 342 -27.51 -17.73 -22.04
CA VAL A 342 -27.19 -19.16 -22.01
C VAL A 342 -26.93 -19.71 -23.42
N GLN A 343 -27.77 -19.35 -24.40
CA GLN A 343 -27.60 -19.76 -25.81
C GLN A 343 -26.28 -19.23 -26.40
N LYS A 344 -25.89 -18.00 -26.07
CA LYS A 344 -24.69 -17.38 -26.59
C LYS A 344 -23.40 -17.98 -25.94
N ASP A 345 -23.48 -18.38 -24.69
CA ASP A 345 -22.41 -19.06 -23.97
C ASP A 345 -22.15 -20.46 -24.52
N GLU A 346 -23.20 -21.16 -24.93
CA GLU A 346 -23.07 -22.45 -25.62
C GLU A 346 -22.41 -22.35 -27.00
N LEU A 347 -22.58 -21.22 -27.68
CA LEU A 347 -21.96 -20.94 -28.98
C LEU A 347 -20.49 -20.51 -28.89
N GLN A 348 -20.04 -19.99 -27.73
CA GLN A 348 -18.67 -19.57 -27.47
C GLN A 348 -17.84 -20.61 -26.67
N LYS A 349 -18.06 -21.89 -26.90
CA LYS A 349 -17.25 -22.99 -26.32
C LYS A 349 -15.77 -22.85 -26.69
N GLY A 350 -15.05 -22.06 -25.91
CA GLY A 350 -13.60 -21.97 -26.12
C GLY A 350 -12.82 -21.05 -25.18
N LYS A 351 -13.38 -20.05 -24.53
CA LYS A 351 -12.55 -19.07 -23.82
C LYS A 351 -12.87 -18.80 -22.35
N TRP A 352 -14.06 -19.04 -21.82
CA TRP A 352 -14.32 -18.90 -20.38
C TRP A 352 -15.46 -19.83 -19.94
N ASN A 353 -15.15 -20.76 -19.04
CA ASN A 353 -16.10 -21.75 -18.55
C ASN A 353 -16.89 -21.16 -17.38
N TYR A 354 -18.11 -20.68 -17.60
CA TYR A 354 -19.11 -20.37 -16.57
C TYR A 354 -19.28 -21.52 -15.54
N ARG A 355 -19.06 -22.79 -15.98
CA ARG A 355 -19.02 -23.97 -15.10
C ARG A 355 -17.92 -23.95 -14.04
N ASN A 356 -16.83 -23.18 -14.22
CA ASN A 356 -15.78 -23.08 -13.23
C ASN A 356 -16.15 -22.11 -12.10
N LEU A 357 -16.96 -21.09 -12.37
CA LEU A 357 -17.50 -20.20 -11.35
C LEU A 357 -18.61 -20.88 -10.53
N GLN A 358 -19.47 -21.69 -11.15
CA GLN A 358 -20.46 -22.51 -10.41
C GLN A 358 -19.81 -23.51 -9.46
N LYS A 359 -18.63 -24.05 -9.77
CA LYS A 359 -17.89 -24.95 -8.84
C LYS A 359 -17.32 -24.22 -7.64
N LEU A 360 -17.10 -22.92 -7.72
CA LEU A 360 -16.67 -22.09 -6.57
C LEU A 360 -17.85 -21.76 -5.64
N THR A 361 -19.04 -21.60 -6.17
CA THR A 361 -20.24 -21.19 -5.40
C THR A 361 -20.96 -22.39 -4.73
N ILE A 362 -20.74 -23.64 -5.15
CA ILE A 362 -21.49 -24.83 -4.69
C ILE A 362 -20.69 -25.69 -3.69
N ARG A 363 -19.80 -25.11 -2.88
CA ARG A 363 -19.25 -25.82 -1.71
C ARG A 363 -19.69 -25.23 -0.37
N GLN A 364 -20.94 -24.79 -0.27
CA GLN A 364 -21.57 -24.65 1.03
C GLN A 364 -22.35 -25.94 1.33
N LYS A 365 -21.79 -26.78 2.22
CA LYS A 365 -22.55 -27.80 2.91
C LYS A 365 -23.70 -27.11 3.66
N PRO A 366 -24.92 -27.61 3.60
CA PRO A 366 -25.99 -27.09 4.46
C PRO A 366 -25.55 -27.31 5.92
N LEU A 367 -25.58 -26.24 6.72
CA LEU A 367 -25.56 -26.30 8.16
C LEU A 367 -26.84 -27.04 8.56
N VAL A 368 -26.70 -28.28 9.02
CA VAL A 368 -27.77 -29.03 9.67
C VAL A 368 -27.92 -28.41 11.05
N PRO A 369 -29.10 -27.88 11.44
CA PRO A 369 -29.35 -27.49 12.82
C PRO A 369 -29.52 -28.76 13.65
N GLU A 370 -28.75 -28.89 14.74
CA GLU A 370 -29.11 -29.70 15.87
C GLU A 370 -30.11 -28.99 16.77
#